data_363ce2c40c38b9c940204a5c5f5fd4db
#
_entry.id   363ce2c40c38b9c940204a5c5f5fd4db
#
_cell.length_a   1.000
_cell.length_b   1.000
_cell.length_c   1.000
_cell.angle_alpha   90.00
_cell.angle_beta   90.00
_cell.angle_gamma   90.00
#
_symmetry.space_group_name_H-M   'P 1'
#
loop_
_entity.id
_entity.type
_entity.pdbx_description
1 polymer ?
#
loop_
_entity_poly.entity_id
_entity_poly.type
_entity_poly.pdbx_seq_one_letter_code
_entity_poly.pdbx_strand_id
1 'polypeptide(L)'
;LVLSGILLTLRGNYLKGFILTTIAMALELVANHFQMTYYLLLVVLVIGLVYMIDSYKKKKLPIFFKGVGVLVLAVVFAIGLNATNILATKEYADTSTRGKSKLTINADGSTKEANNGLDYDYITEYSYGKLESFNLFIPRFMGGGSSEPLPDNPKSMNAIMQLGASPQEANQILNQVPM
;
A
#
# COMPACT_ATOMS: atom_id res chain seq x y z
N LEU A 1 15.53 7.67 -4.45
CA LEU A 1 16.18 8.83 -3.82
C LEU A 1 16.20 8.69 -2.29
N VAL A 2 15.09 8.37 -1.60
CA VAL A 2 15.05 8.19 -0.14
C VAL A 2 16.09 7.16 0.32
N LEU A 3 16.09 5.97 -0.26
CA LEU A 3 17.05 4.92 0.08
C LEU A 3 18.50 5.36 -0.13
N SER A 4 18.78 6.13 -1.19
CA SER A 4 20.14 6.66 -1.43
C SER A 4 20.58 7.62 -0.32
N GLY A 5 19.68 8.49 0.16
CA GLY A 5 19.94 9.39 1.28
C GLY A 5 20.22 8.63 2.58
N ILE A 6 19.40 7.60 2.87
CA ILE A 6 19.59 6.72 4.03
C ILE A 6 20.95 6.02 3.97
N LEU A 7 21.29 5.43 2.83
CA LEU A 7 22.59 4.75 2.67
C LEU A 7 23.78 5.71 2.80
N LEU A 8 23.68 6.93 2.28
CA LEU A 8 24.70 7.96 2.47
C LEU A 8 24.90 8.29 3.94
N THR A 9 23.81 8.47 4.69
CA THR A 9 23.88 8.75 6.13
C THR A 9 24.52 7.60 6.90
N LEU A 10 24.10 6.36 6.64
CA LEU A 10 24.64 5.18 7.32
C LEU A 10 26.12 4.92 6.98
N ARG A 11 26.57 5.40 5.81
CA ARG A 11 28.01 5.37 5.42
C ARG A 11 28.83 6.54 5.97
N GLY A 12 28.23 7.41 6.82
CA GLY A 12 28.93 8.50 7.49
C GLY A 12 28.86 9.87 6.79
N ASN A 13 28.23 9.97 5.62
CA ASN A 13 28.02 11.25 4.93
C ASN A 13 26.75 11.96 5.47
N TYR A 14 26.77 12.32 6.75
CA TYR A 14 25.60 12.80 7.48
C TYR A 14 24.89 14.00 6.84
N LEU A 15 25.65 15.06 6.46
CA LEU A 15 25.05 16.27 5.89
C LEU A 15 24.38 16.01 4.53
N LYS A 16 25.09 15.34 3.61
CA LYS A 16 24.56 15.02 2.29
C LYS A 16 23.38 14.05 2.40
N GLY A 17 23.50 13.04 3.27
CA GLY A 17 22.45 12.10 3.54
C GLY A 17 21.21 12.76 4.17
N PHE A 18 21.39 13.65 5.14
CA PHE A 18 20.33 14.44 5.76
C PHE A 18 19.55 15.25 4.70
N ILE A 19 20.25 16.07 3.91
CA ILE A 19 19.61 16.92 2.89
C ILE A 19 18.86 16.07 1.88
N LEU A 20 19.50 15.03 1.33
CA LEU A 20 18.90 14.17 0.33
C LEU A 20 17.68 13.41 0.88
N THR A 21 17.77 12.89 2.09
CA THR A 21 16.66 12.19 2.73
C THR A 21 15.49 13.13 3.01
N THR A 22 15.78 14.35 3.54
CA THR A 22 14.74 15.34 3.83
C THR A 22 13.98 15.72 2.57
N ILE A 23 14.70 16.09 1.48
CA ILE A 23 14.06 16.51 0.22
C ILE A 23 13.29 15.34 -0.40
N ALA A 24 13.90 14.15 -0.47
CA ALA A 24 13.28 12.99 -1.09
C ALA A 24 12.04 12.49 -0.32
N MET A 25 12.10 12.51 1.02
CA MET A 25 10.95 12.20 1.87
C MET A 25 9.85 13.26 1.77
N ALA A 26 10.21 14.54 1.70
CA ALA A 26 9.23 15.61 1.53
C ALA A 26 8.48 15.46 0.20
N LEU A 27 9.17 15.16 -0.88
CA LEU A 27 8.56 14.90 -2.20
C LEU A 27 7.68 13.64 -2.20
N GLU A 28 8.07 12.61 -1.48
CA GLU A 28 7.29 11.38 -1.33
C GLU A 28 5.98 11.66 -0.56
N LEU A 29 6.05 12.42 0.53
CA LEU A 29 4.87 12.81 1.32
C LEU A 29 3.90 13.71 0.55
N VAL A 30 4.41 14.59 -0.34
CA VAL A 30 3.56 15.41 -1.25
C VAL A 30 2.69 14.54 -2.15
N ALA A 31 3.19 13.37 -2.59
CA ALA A 31 2.42 12.45 -3.42
C ALA A 31 1.19 11.87 -2.69
N ASN A 32 1.13 12.01 -1.36
CA ASN A 32 -0.01 11.64 -0.49
C ASN A 32 -0.47 10.17 -0.62
N HIS A 33 0.47 9.28 -0.90
CA HIS A 33 0.24 7.83 -1.00
C HIS A 33 0.79 7.11 0.24
N PHE A 34 0.08 7.18 1.36
CA PHE A 34 0.51 6.59 2.64
C PHE A 34 0.82 5.09 2.56
N GLN A 35 0.19 4.36 1.66
CA GLN A 35 0.48 2.95 1.45
C GLN A 35 1.91 2.74 0.91
N MET A 36 2.36 3.59 -0.01
CA MET A 36 3.74 3.55 -0.54
C MET A 36 4.75 3.94 0.52
N THR A 37 4.44 4.95 1.34
CA THR A 37 5.25 5.34 2.51
C THR A 37 5.39 4.17 3.49
N TYR A 38 4.31 3.42 3.73
CA TYR A 38 4.34 2.22 4.58
C TYR A 38 5.26 1.12 4.01
N TYR A 39 5.17 0.83 2.73
CA TYR A 39 6.07 -0.15 2.10
C TYR A 39 7.52 0.32 2.11
N LEU A 40 7.77 1.60 1.89
CA LEU A 40 9.11 2.18 2.03
C LEU A 40 9.65 2.00 3.45
N LEU A 41 8.81 2.21 4.48
CA LEU A 41 9.19 1.97 5.87
C LEU A 41 9.64 0.52 6.09
N LEU A 42 8.92 -0.47 5.57
CA LEU A 42 9.31 -1.88 5.70
C LEU A 42 10.70 -2.15 5.08
N VAL A 43 10.95 -1.60 3.90
CA VAL A 43 12.28 -1.71 3.25
C VAL A 43 13.37 -1.04 4.10
N VAL A 44 13.09 0.14 4.64
CA VAL A 44 14.02 0.87 5.51
C VAL A 44 14.32 0.10 6.79
N LEU A 45 13.33 -0.56 7.39
CA LEU A 45 13.53 -1.42 8.57
C LEU A 45 14.46 -2.60 8.26
N VAL A 46 14.28 -3.25 7.12
CA VAL A 46 15.17 -4.36 6.70
C VAL A 46 16.60 -3.85 6.49
N ILE A 47 16.80 -2.75 5.78
CA ILE A 47 18.13 -2.13 5.58
C ILE A 47 18.73 -1.74 6.93
N GLY A 48 17.94 -1.09 7.80
CA GLY A 48 18.37 -0.68 9.13
C GLY A 48 18.83 -1.88 9.97
N LEU A 49 18.11 -2.99 9.93
CA LEU A 49 18.46 -4.22 10.63
C LEU A 49 19.81 -4.79 10.13
N VAL A 50 20.02 -4.85 8.82
CA VAL A 50 21.27 -5.31 8.21
C VAL A 50 22.45 -4.44 8.66
N TYR A 51 22.30 -3.10 8.58
CA TYR A 51 23.34 -2.17 9.03
C TYR A 51 23.58 -2.21 10.53
N MET A 52 22.53 -2.43 11.32
CA MET A 52 22.66 -2.60 12.78
C MET A 52 23.48 -3.84 13.12
N ILE A 53 23.18 -4.99 12.50
CA ILE A 53 23.92 -6.25 12.70
C ILE A 53 25.39 -6.08 12.28
N ASP A 54 25.65 -5.46 11.12
CA ASP A 54 27.02 -5.21 10.66
C ASP A 54 27.78 -4.28 11.63
N SER A 55 27.13 -3.23 12.09
CA SER A 55 27.71 -2.27 13.06
C SER A 55 27.96 -2.92 14.42
N TYR A 56 27.09 -3.84 14.85
CA TYR A 56 27.31 -4.64 16.06
C TYR A 56 28.56 -5.51 15.93
N LYS A 57 28.69 -6.28 14.84
CA LYS A 57 29.86 -7.11 14.56
C LYS A 57 31.17 -6.31 14.50
N LYS A 58 31.12 -5.11 13.97
CA LYS A 58 32.26 -4.18 13.85
C LYS A 58 32.51 -3.32 15.09
N LYS A 59 31.70 -3.47 16.14
CA LYS A 59 31.76 -2.64 17.37
C LYS A 59 31.58 -1.13 17.09
N LYS A 60 30.78 -0.77 16.07
CA LYS A 60 30.53 0.60 15.63
C LYS A 60 29.09 1.06 15.86
N LEU A 61 28.38 0.47 16.82
CA LEU A 61 27.01 0.84 17.18
C LEU A 61 26.79 2.34 17.46
N PRO A 62 27.70 3.06 18.15
CA PRO A 62 27.49 4.51 18.37
C PRO A 62 27.42 5.31 17.06
N ILE A 63 28.20 4.91 16.05
CA ILE A 63 28.20 5.51 14.72
C ILE A 63 26.86 5.24 14.00
N PHE A 64 26.36 4.02 14.12
CA PHE A 64 25.06 3.63 13.57
C PHE A 64 23.93 4.46 14.21
N PHE A 65 23.85 4.54 15.53
CA PHE A 65 22.82 5.32 16.22
C PHE A 65 22.92 6.83 15.93
N LYS A 66 24.13 7.36 15.74
CA LYS A 66 24.29 8.74 15.25
C LYS A 66 23.66 8.90 13.86
N GLY A 67 23.86 7.96 12.95
CA GLY A 67 23.23 7.96 11.64
C GLY A 67 21.71 7.89 11.72
N VAL A 68 21.17 7.01 12.57
CA VAL A 68 19.73 6.91 12.84
C VAL A 68 19.16 8.23 13.37
N GLY A 69 19.85 8.87 14.31
CA GLY A 69 19.44 10.18 14.83
C GLY A 69 19.33 11.25 13.73
N VAL A 70 20.30 11.29 12.82
CA VAL A 70 20.27 12.19 11.64
C VAL A 70 19.10 11.87 10.72
N LEU A 71 18.80 10.59 10.49
CA LEU A 71 17.65 10.19 9.66
C LEU A 71 16.32 10.54 10.32
N VAL A 72 16.19 10.37 11.62
CA VAL A 72 14.99 10.79 12.37
C VAL A 72 14.77 12.29 12.23
N LEU A 73 15.81 13.10 12.39
CA LEU A 73 15.73 14.54 12.15
C LEU A 73 15.32 14.86 10.70
N ALA A 74 15.87 14.17 9.72
CA ALA A 74 15.49 14.36 8.31
C ALA A 74 14.00 14.11 8.07
N VAL A 75 13.45 13.04 8.67
CA VAL A 75 12.02 12.71 8.57
C VAL A 75 11.16 13.76 9.28
N VAL A 76 11.56 14.23 10.48
CA VAL A 76 10.85 15.29 11.19
C VAL A 76 10.78 16.56 10.35
N PHE A 77 11.86 16.96 9.70
CA PHE A 77 11.87 18.10 8.79
C PHE A 77 10.97 17.87 7.57
N ALA A 78 11.00 16.68 6.97
CA ALA A 78 10.15 16.33 5.82
C ALA A 78 8.65 16.39 6.20
N ILE A 79 8.28 15.89 7.37
CA ILE A 79 6.91 15.99 7.92
C ILE A 79 6.55 17.46 8.16
N GLY A 80 7.45 18.24 8.76
CA GLY A 80 7.22 19.66 9.00
C GLY A 80 6.94 20.45 7.73
N LEU A 81 7.69 20.19 6.66
CA LEU A 81 7.47 20.79 5.34
C LEU A 81 6.11 20.43 4.73
N ASN A 82 5.53 19.29 5.11
CA ASN A 82 4.24 18.80 4.61
C ASN A 82 3.12 18.88 5.65
N ALA A 83 3.34 19.56 6.78
CA ALA A 83 2.41 19.57 7.90
C ALA A 83 0.99 20.01 7.50
N THR A 84 0.86 21.07 6.70
CA THR A 84 -0.43 21.55 6.20
C THR A 84 -1.17 20.48 5.38
N ASN A 85 -0.48 19.82 4.47
CA ASN A 85 -1.08 18.79 3.63
C ASN A 85 -1.52 17.56 4.44
N ILE A 86 -0.68 17.14 5.38
CA ILE A 86 -0.96 16.00 6.27
C ILE A 86 -2.16 16.31 7.18
N LEU A 87 -2.22 17.51 7.77
CA LEU A 87 -3.33 17.92 8.63
C LEU A 87 -4.63 18.06 7.87
N ALA A 88 -4.61 18.67 6.67
CA ALA A 88 -5.77 18.76 5.80
C ALA A 88 -6.29 17.37 5.37
N THR A 89 -5.39 16.45 5.01
CA THR A 89 -5.75 15.07 4.65
C THR A 89 -6.39 14.35 5.85
N LYS A 90 -5.85 14.54 7.05
CA LYS A 90 -6.42 13.98 8.28
C LYS A 90 -7.82 14.52 8.54
N GLU A 91 -8.03 15.81 8.48
CA GLU A 91 -9.34 16.44 8.67
C GLU A 91 -10.36 15.94 7.64
N TYR A 92 -9.94 15.83 6.38
CA TYR A 92 -10.77 15.24 5.33
C TYR A 92 -11.10 13.76 5.58
N ALA A 93 -10.13 12.97 6.04
CA ALA A 93 -10.34 11.56 6.34
C ALA A 93 -11.37 11.37 7.47
N ASP A 94 -11.36 12.22 8.48
CA ASP A 94 -12.30 12.17 9.62
C ASP A 94 -13.77 12.45 9.17
N THR A 95 -13.96 13.16 8.06
CA THR A 95 -15.29 13.47 7.48
C THR A 95 -15.66 12.56 6.32
N SER A 96 -14.78 11.69 5.88
CA SER A 96 -14.99 10.74 4.78
C SER A 96 -15.65 9.45 5.28
N THR A 97 -15.96 8.54 4.33
CA THR A 97 -16.48 7.19 4.63
C THR A 97 -15.56 6.33 5.53
N ARG A 98 -14.29 6.73 5.68
CA ARG A 98 -13.32 6.09 6.58
C ARG A 98 -13.37 6.60 8.02
N GLY A 99 -14.06 7.73 8.25
CA GLY A 99 -14.31 8.27 9.58
C GLY A 99 -15.56 7.68 10.25
N LYS A 100 -15.96 8.27 11.37
CA LYS A 100 -17.21 7.89 12.04
C LYS A 100 -18.40 8.23 11.15
N SER A 101 -19.25 7.26 10.87
CA SER A 101 -20.49 7.53 10.17
C SER A 101 -21.34 8.54 10.95
N LYS A 102 -21.67 9.66 10.33
CA LYS A 102 -22.62 10.64 10.89
C LYS A 102 -24.06 10.24 10.60
N LEU A 103 -24.27 9.25 9.72
CA LEU A 103 -25.59 8.74 9.39
C LEU A 103 -25.98 7.68 10.42
N THR A 104 -27.01 7.96 11.17
CA THR A 104 -27.57 7.07 12.22
C THR A 104 -28.71 6.20 11.71
N ILE A 105 -29.10 6.37 10.45
CA ILE A 105 -30.26 5.71 9.83
C ILE A 105 -29.80 5.07 8.51
N ASN A 106 -30.16 3.81 8.28
CA ASN A 106 -30.01 3.11 7.04
C ASN A 106 -31.06 3.56 6.01
N ALA A 107 -30.88 3.21 4.73
CA ALA A 107 -31.84 3.54 3.67
C ALA A 107 -33.24 2.91 3.89
N ASP A 108 -33.33 1.85 4.68
CA ASP A 108 -34.55 1.15 5.09
C ASP A 108 -35.24 1.75 6.32
N GLY A 109 -34.69 2.84 6.89
CA GLY A 109 -35.19 3.51 8.09
C GLY A 109 -34.78 2.86 9.43
N SER A 110 -33.99 1.78 9.40
CA SER A 110 -33.45 1.15 10.62
C SER A 110 -32.29 1.98 11.20
N THR A 111 -32.09 1.91 12.52
CA THR A 111 -30.96 2.56 13.18
C THR A 111 -29.65 1.85 12.80
N LYS A 112 -28.72 2.63 12.24
CA LYS A 112 -27.37 2.16 11.94
C LYS A 112 -26.52 2.25 13.19
N GLU A 113 -25.91 1.13 13.61
CA GLU A 113 -24.88 1.18 14.64
C GLU A 113 -23.70 2.02 14.16
N ALA A 114 -23.23 2.94 15.00
CA ALA A 114 -22.10 3.81 14.69
C ALA A 114 -20.81 2.98 14.68
N ASN A 115 -20.47 2.43 13.53
CA ASN A 115 -19.20 1.75 13.32
C ASN A 115 -18.08 2.80 13.16
N ASN A 116 -16.98 2.60 13.88
CA ASN A 116 -15.76 3.38 13.73
C ASN A 116 -14.95 2.82 12.53
N GLY A 117 -15.21 3.30 11.32
CA GLY A 117 -14.51 2.89 10.13
C GLY A 117 -15.40 2.23 9.08
N LEU A 118 -14.78 1.53 8.14
CA LEU A 118 -15.46 0.80 7.06
C LEU A 118 -16.07 -0.49 7.60
N ASP A 119 -17.23 -0.88 7.05
CA ASP A 119 -17.86 -2.16 7.37
C ASP A 119 -16.95 -3.33 6.99
N TYR A 120 -17.02 -4.42 7.75
CA TYR A 120 -16.20 -5.61 7.55
C TYR A 120 -16.35 -6.20 6.15
N ASP A 121 -17.56 -6.27 5.64
CA ASP A 121 -17.87 -6.79 4.31
C ASP A 121 -17.19 -5.95 3.22
N TYR A 122 -17.22 -4.62 3.35
CA TYR A 122 -16.52 -3.72 2.43
C TYR A 122 -15.00 -3.89 2.47
N ILE A 123 -14.42 -4.08 3.68
CA ILE A 123 -12.95 -4.27 3.82
C ILE A 123 -12.50 -5.59 3.20
N THR A 124 -13.36 -6.61 3.26
CA THR A 124 -13.04 -7.97 2.81
C THR A 124 -13.48 -8.28 1.39
N GLU A 125 -14.24 -7.39 0.74
CA GLU A 125 -14.79 -7.58 -0.60
C GLU A 125 -13.72 -7.96 -1.64
N TYR A 126 -12.55 -7.34 -1.56
CA TYR A 126 -11.40 -7.59 -2.45
C TYR A 126 -10.25 -8.33 -1.74
N SER A 127 -10.56 -9.08 -0.69
CA SER A 127 -9.54 -9.84 0.02
C SER A 127 -9.13 -11.07 -0.77
N TYR A 128 -7.83 -11.35 -0.78
CA TYR A 128 -7.32 -12.61 -1.33
C TYR A 128 -7.88 -13.81 -0.57
N GLY A 129 -8.39 -14.79 -1.29
CA GLY A 129 -8.68 -16.12 -0.73
C GLY A 129 -7.39 -16.79 -0.23
N LYS A 130 -7.54 -17.75 0.69
CA LYS A 130 -6.38 -18.46 1.28
C LYS A 130 -5.47 -19.08 0.23
N LEU A 131 -6.04 -19.64 -0.84
CA LEU A 131 -5.29 -20.24 -1.95
C LEU A 131 -4.73 -19.15 -2.90
N GLU A 132 -5.44 -18.05 -3.08
CA GLU A 132 -4.97 -16.94 -3.92
C GLU A 132 -3.68 -16.31 -3.40
N SER A 133 -3.40 -16.43 -2.10
CA SER A 133 -2.14 -15.98 -1.52
C SER A 133 -0.91 -16.67 -2.14
N PHE A 134 -1.09 -17.85 -2.75
CA PHE A 134 -0.01 -18.51 -3.49
C PHE A 134 0.38 -17.78 -4.79
N ASN A 135 -0.44 -16.87 -5.32
CA ASN A 135 -0.06 -15.99 -6.42
C ASN A 135 1.18 -15.14 -6.13
N LEU A 136 1.49 -14.90 -4.84
CA LEU A 136 2.71 -14.20 -4.43
C LEU A 136 3.99 -15.00 -4.70
N PHE A 137 3.89 -16.34 -4.78
CA PHE A 137 5.01 -17.25 -4.96
C PHE A 137 5.01 -17.91 -6.34
N ILE A 138 3.82 -18.17 -6.87
CA ILE A 138 3.63 -18.87 -8.15
C ILE A 138 2.83 -17.94 -9.06
N PRO A 139 3.46 -17.33 -10.07
CA PRO A 139 2.75 -16.48 -11.01
C PRO A 139 1.56 -17.21 -11.65
N ARG A 140 0.41 -16.54 -11.71
CA ARG A 140 -0.82 -17.08 -12.34
C ARG A 140 -1.40 -18.32 -11.68
N PHE A 141 -1.12 -18.58 -10.41
CA PHE A 141 -1.64 -19.75 -9.71
C PHE A 141 -3.17 -19.82 -9.71
N MET A 142 -3.85 -18.68 -9.56
CA MET A 142 -5.32 -18.59 -9.51
C MET A 142 -5.91 -17.80 -10.70
N GLY A 143 -5.14 -17.54 -11.74
CA GLY A 143 -5.60 -16.84 -12.93
C GLY A 143 -4.55 -15.94 -13.57
N GLY A 144 -4.97 -15.22 -14.60
CA GLY A 144 -4.12 -14.29 -15.35
C GLY A 144 -4.26 -12.84 -14.91
N GLY A 145 -3.75 -11.92 -15.73
CA GLY A 145 -3.89 -10.49 -15.51
C GLY A 145 -5.29 -9.99 -15.89
N SER A 146 -5.74 -8.92 -15.21
CA SER A 146 -7.07 -8.32 -15.45
C SER A 146 -7.31 -7.81 -16.88
N SER A 147 -6.31 -7.78 -17.72
CA SER A 147 -6.40 -7.41 -19.14
C SER A 147 -6.24 -8.59 -20.11
N GLU A 148 -6.10 -9.80 -19.60
CA GLU A 148 -5.97 -10.99 -20.44
C GLU A 148 -7.35 -11.57 -20.74
N PRO A 149 -7.63 -11.99 -22.00
CA PRO A 149 -8.86 -12.66 -22.31
C PRO A 149 -8.94 -14.02 -21.59
N LEU A 150 -10.13 -14.40 -21.16
CA LEU A 150 -10.37 -15.73 -20.60
C LEU A 150 -10.00 -16.80 -21.63
N PRO A 151 -9.23 -17.83 -21.25
CA PRO A 151 -8.96 -18.95 -22.17
C PRO A 151 -10.28 -19.65 -22.54
N ASP A 152 -10.31 -20.26 -23.73
CA ASP A 152 -11.42 -21.10 -24.20
C ASP A 152 -11.67 -22.24 -23.19
N ASN A 153 -12.50 -21.97 -22.20
CA ASN A 153 -12.84 -22.92 -21.16
C ASN A 153 -14.31 -23.36 -21.35
N PRO A 154 -14.56 -24.63 -21.65
CA PRO A 154 -15.91 -25.13 -21.87
C PRO A 154 -16.82 -24.91 -20.62
N LYS A 155 -16.26 -24.83 -19.42
CA LYS A 155 -17.05 -24.57 -18.22
C LYS A 155 -17.53 -23.11 -18.17
N SER A 156 -16.68 -22.14 -18.53
CA SER A 156 -17.06 -20.72 -18.60
C SER A 156 -18.10 -20.49 -19.69
N MET A 157 -17.92 -21.12 -20.85
CA MET A 157 -18.87 -21.10 -21.96
C MET A 157 -20.24 -21.65 -21.52
N ASN A 158 -20.28 -22.82 -20.88
CA ASN A 158 -21.52 -23.42 -20.41
C ASN A 158 -22.19 -22.57 -19.29
N ALA A 159 -21.43 -21.95 -18.41
CA ALA A 159 -21.99 -21.07 -17.38
C ALA A 159 -22.68 -19.85 -18.00
N ILE A 160 -22.07 -19.22 -19.01
CA ILE A 160 -22.64 -18.06 -19.70
C ILE A 160 -23.88 -18.47 -20.50
N MET A 161 -23.86 -19.64 -21.15
CA MET A 161 -25.04 -20.15 -21.85
C MET A 161 -26.18 -20.50 -20.88
N GLN A 162 -25.89 -20.99 -19.68
CA GLN A 162 -26.92 -21.22 -18.64
C GLN A 162 -27.57 -19.94 -18.15
N LEU A 163 -26.90 -18.79 -18.27
CA LEU A 163 -27.46 -17.47 -18.00
C LEU A 163 -28.31 -16.91 -19.15
N GLY A 164 -28.50 -17.70 -20.23
CA GLY A 164 -29.39 -17.37 -21.34
C GLY A 164 -28.73 -16.77 -22.58
N ALA A 165 -27.38 -16.71 -22.60
CA ALA A 165 -26.65 -16.23 -23.76
C ALA A 165 -26.57 -17.29 -24.88
N SER A 166 -26.68 -16.87 -26.15
CA SER A 166 -26.38 -17.70 -27.28
C SER A 166 -24.88 -18.06 -27.35
N PRO A 167 -24.48 -19.18 -28.06
CA PRO A 167 -23.07 -19.53 -28.17
C PRO A 167 -22.18 -18.44 -28.79
N GLN A 168 -22.75 -17.60 -29.66
CA GLN A 168 -22.04 -16.49 -30.28
C GLN A 168 -21.83 -15.32 -29.31
N GLU A 169 -22.87 -14.98 -28.54
CA GLU A 169 -22.78 -13.96 -27.46
C GLU A 169 -21.86 -14.43 -26.35
N ALA A 170 -21.90 -15.69 -25.94
CA ALA A 170 -21.01 -16.27 -24.95
C ALA A 170 -19.53 -16.14 -25.35
N ASN A 171 -19.18 -16.39 -26.60
CA ASN A 171 -17.83 -16.21 -27.14
C ASN A 171 -17.42 -14.72 -27.15
N GLN A 172 -18.33 -13.80 -27.49
CA GLN A 172 -18.03 -12.38 -27.44
C GLN A 172 -17.80 -11.89 -26.02
N ILE A 173 -18.61 -12.36 -25.07
CA ILE A 173 -18.44 -12.04 -23.65
C ILE A 173 -17.09 -12.57 -23.13
N LEU A 174 -16.73 -13.81 -23.44
CA LEU A 174 -15.46 -14.42 -23.01
C LEU A 174 -14.24 -13.65 -23.55
N ASN A 175 -14.32 -13.11 -24.74
CA ASN A 175 -13.23 -12.33 -25.34
C ASN A 175 -13.15 -10.89 -24.82
N GLN A 176 -14.21 -10.38 -24.19
CA GLN A 176 -14.28 -9.02 -23.66
C GLN A 176 -14.07 -8.94 -22.13
N VAL A 177 -14.28 -10.05 -21.42
CA VAL A 177 -14.10 -10.10 -19.97
C VAL A 177 -12.63 -10.41 -19.67
N PRO A 178 -11.89 -9.47 -19.05
CA PRO A 178 -10.55 -9.75 -18.57
C PRO A 178 -10.60 -10.76 -17.41
N MET A 179 -9.54 -11.59 -17.30
CA MET A 179 -9.36 -12.52 -16.19
C MET A 179 -9.06 -11.79 -14.88
#